data_529a815a9e3ab276c0d545e4744293e0
#
_entry.id   529a815a9e3ab276c0d545e4744293e0
#
_cell.length_a   1.000
_cell.length_b   1.000
_cell.length_c   1.000
_cell.angle_alpha   90.00
_cell.angle_beta   90.00
_cell.angle_gamma   90.00
#
_symmetry.space_group_name_H-M   'P 1'
#
loop_
_entity.id
_entity.type
_entity.pdbx_description
1 polymer ?
#
loop_
_entity_poly.entity_id
_entity_poly.type
_entity_poly.pdbx_seq_one_letter_code
_entity_poly.pdbx_strand_id
1 'polypeptide(L)'
;MDAFDSIRASRAAWLRASALARFVPAYWSRLTERRYAPDTVQHYMCGLAHFAHWSRRARLDLGNLGPAVERFIEQHLPRCNCPHPVLRGPLLLRAALNHLKAVLVEHGMGSALRRVGPIDDELHRFDKYLRDANGLANITRQRRRSIVAAFLRTASSMAPRADELRAFVAHEISRLSPVGGAAVATALRSYLRFRAFEGDHVEHLLPLVVSPAHWRL
;
A
#
# COMPACT_ATOMS: atom_id res chain seq x y z
N MET A 1 5.89 31.73 -6.02
CA MET A 1 5.18 31.41 -4.77
C MET A 1 5.91 30.25 -4.12
N ASP A 2 6.40 30.41 -2.90
CA ASP A 2 7.12 29.33 -2.23
C ASP A 2 6.13 28.22 -1.85
N ALA A 3 6.58 26.97 -1.95
CA ALA A 3 5.79 25.79 -1.58
C ALA A 3 5.24 25.87 -0.14
N PHE A 4 5.95 26.53 0.76
CA PHE A 4 5.55 26.68 2.15
C PHE A 4 4.50 27.78 2.36
N ASP A 5 4.38 28.75 1.45
CA ASP A 5 3.43 29.85 1.53
C ASP A 5 1.99 29.43 1.16
N SER A 6 1.86 28.27 0.51
CA SER A 6 0.58 27.71 0.10
C SER A 6 -0.26 27.15 1.26
N ILE A 7 0.33 27.02 2.45
CA ILE A 7 -0.31 26.42 3.63
C ILE A 7 -0.14 27.33 4.86
N ARG A 8 -1.01 27.13 5.85
CA ARG A 8 -0.94 27.90 7.11
C ARG A 8 0.43 27.77 7.78
N ALA A 9 0.90 28.83 8.42
CA ALA A 9 2.22 28.93 9.05
C ALA A 9 2.55 27.76 10.00
N SER A 10 1.58 27.29 10.79
CA SER A 10 1.77 26.14 11.69
C SER A 10 2.11 24.84 10.94
N ARG A 11 1.49 24.60 9.79
CA ARG A 11 1.76 23.42 8.95
C ARG A 11 3.08 23.55 8.20
N ALA A 12 3.41 24.76 7.73
CA ALA A 12 4.71 25.06 7.16
C ALA A 12 5.83 24.81 8.18
N ALA A 13 5.62 25.19 9.45
CA ALA A 13 6.56 24.89 10.53
C ALA A 13 6.76 23.38 10.74
N TRP A 14 5.70 22.57 10.66
CA TRP A 14 5.81 21.10 10.75
C TRP A 14 6.65 20.51 9.62
N LEU A 15 6.47 21.00 8.39
CA LEU A 15 7.26 20.56 7.24
C LEU A 15 8.73 20.96 7.39
N ARG A 16 8.98 22.25 7.70
CA ARG A 16 10.35 22.77 7.88
C ARG A 16 11.12 22.05 8.98
N ALA A 17 10.46 21.66 10.06
CA ALA A 17 11.05 20.93 11.18
C ALA A 17 11.23 19.43 10.94
N SER A 18 10.82 18.89 9.79
CA SER A 18 10.89 17.48 9.48
C SER A 18 12.04 17.14 8.52
N ALA A 19 12.46 15.87 8.51
CA ALA A 19 13.42 15.37 7.52
C ALA A 19 12.89 15.44 6.06
N LEU A 20 11.59 15.70 5.87
CA LEU A 20 10.96 15.86 4.56
C LEU A 20 11.12 17.27 4.00
N ALA A 21 11.60 18.25 4.78
CA ALA A 21 11.72 19.66 4.37
C ALA A 21 12.38 19.84 3.00
N ARG A 22 13.48 19.13 2.76
CA ARG A 22 14.26 19.17 1.51
C ARG A 22 13.50 18.69 0.28
N PHE A 23 12.44 17.90 0.44
CA PHE A 23 11.66 17.35 -0.66
C PHE A 23 10.38 18.16 -0.94
N VAL A 24 10.03 19.11 -0.08
CA VAL A 24 8.81 19.91 -0.22
C VAL A 24 8.77 20.69 -1.54
N PRO A 25 9.85 21.36 -1.99
CA PRO A 25 9.84 22.04 -3.27
C PRO A 25 9.57 21.09 -4.46
N ALA A 26 10.26 19.95 -4.51
CA ALA A 26 10.06 18.94 -5.56
C ALA A 26 8.63 18.34 -5.51
N TYR A 27 8.10 18.12 -4.31
CA TYR A 27 6.72 17.65 -4.12
C TYR A 27 5.71 18.67 -4.66
N TRP A 28 5.91 19.95 -4.37
CA TRP A 28 5.09 21.04 -4.89
C TRP A 28 5.15 21.12 -6.42
N SER A 29 6.37 21.15 -7.00
CA SER A 29 6.57 21.18 -8.45
C SER A 29 5.86 20.02 -9.15
N ARG A 30 5.99 18.82 -8.60
CA ARG A 30 5.30 17.63 -9.13
C ARG A 30 3.78 17.77 -9.17
N LEU A 31 3.17 18.39 -8.17
CA LEU A 31 1.71 18.61 -8.14
C LEU A 31 1.28 19.67 -9.15
N THR A 32 2.02 20.77 -9.24
CA THR A 32 1.73 21.88 -10.16
C THR A 32 1.94 21.50 -11.61
N GLU A 33 3.01 20.78 -11.94
CA GLU A 33 3.29 20.23 -13.27
C GLU A 33 2.21 19.26 -13.76
N ARG A 34 1.62 18.49 -12.84
CA ARG A 34 0.48 17.61 -13.11
C ARG A 34 -0.86 18.34 -13.17
N ARG A 35 -0.86 19.66 -13.09
CA ARG A 35 -2.04 20.54 -13.21
C ARG A 35 -3.16 20.19 -12.24
N TYR A 36 -2.81 19.79 -11.01
CA TYR A 36 -3.82 19.64 -9.97
C TYR A 36 -4.45 21.00 -9.63
N ALA A 37 -5.76 21.00 -9.36
CA ALA A 37 -6.46 22.20 -8.91
C ALA A 37 -5.81 22.75 -7.62
N PRO A 38 -5.75 24.09 -7.43
CA PRO A 38 -5.12 24.72 -6.27
C PRO A 38 -5.58 24.14 -4.92
N ASP A 39 -6.87 23.88 -4.76
CA ASP A 39 -7.43 23.27 -3.55
C ASP A 39 -6.91 21.86 -3.31
N THR A 40 -6.74 21.07 -4.39
CA THR A 40 -6.18 19.71 -4.30
C THR A 40 -4.72 19.76 -3.87
N VAL A 41 -3.94 20.69 -4.45
CA VAL A 41 -2.54 20.93 -4.06
C VAL A 41 -2.47 21.31 -2.58
N GLN A 42 -3.32 22.23 -2.12
CA GLN A 42 -3.38 22.64 -0.73
C GLN A 42 -3.74 21.47 0.20
N HIS A 43 -4.72 20.63 -0.18
CA HIS A 43 -5.09 19.45 0.59
C HIS A 43 -3.93 18.45 0.69
N TYR A 44 -3.23 18.20 -0.42
CA TYR A 44 -2.08 17.29 -0.43
C TYR A 44 -0.91 17.83 0.41
N MET A 45 -0.64 19.14 0.34
CA MET A 45 0.35 19.80 1.20
C MET A 45 -0.02 19.70 2.69
N CYS A 46 -1.30 19.86 3.02
CA CYS A 46 -1.79 19.66 4.39
C CYS A 46 -1.64 18.21 4.87
N GLY A 47 -1.90 17.25 3.99
CA GLY A 47 -1.69 15.82 4.27
C GLY A 47 -0.22 15.50 4.50
N LEU A 48 0.66 16.04 3.67
CA LEU A 48 2.10 15.91 3.83
C LEU A 48 2.59 16.52 5.16
N ALA A 49 2.08 17.70 5.52
CA ALA A 49 2.41 18.37 6.79
C ALA A 49 1.95 17.55 8.01
N HIS A 50 0.77 16.93 7.95
CA HIS A 50 0.29 16.03 9.01
C HIS A 50 1.20 14.81 9.17
N PHE A 51 1.56 14.17 8.08
CA PHE A 51 2.51 13.05 8.09
C PHE A 51 3.89 13.47 8.62
N ALA A 52 4.40 14.63 8.20
CA ALA A 52 5.67 15.18 8.68
C ALA A 52 5.67 15.44 10.18
N HIS A 53 4.57 16.00 10.72
CA HIS A 53 4.42 16.21 12.16
C HIS A 53 4.44 14.90 12.94
N TRP A 54 3.68 13.91 12.50
CA TRP A 54 3.65 12.59 13.12
C TRP A 54 5.00 11.87 13.00
N SER A 55 5.63 11.87 11.82
CA SER A 55 6.90 11.18 11.56
C SER A 55 8.02 11.69 12.47
N ARG A 56 8.07 13.01 12.70
CA ARG A 56 9.02 13.61 13.65
C ARG A 56 8.81 13.11 15.08
N ARG A 57 7.55 13.07 15.55
CA ARG A 57 7.21 12.57 16.90
C ARG A 57 7.51 11.08 17.05
N ALA A 58 7.31 10.31 16.00
CA ALA A 58 7.63 8.89 15.94
C ALA A 58 9.13 8.61 15.72
N ARG A 59 9.97 9.64 15.63
CA ARG A 59 11.43 9.57 15.38
C ARG A 59 11.77 8.68 14.18
N LEU A 60 11.03 8.87 13.08
CA LEU A 60 11.21 8.05 11.90
C LEU A 60 12.45 8.45 11.12
N ASP A 61 13.22 7.45 10.75
CA ASP A 61 14.26 7.57 9.74
C ASP A 61 13.63 7.51 8.32
N LEU A 62 14.16 8.33 7.41
CA LEU A 62 13.78 8.32 6.00
C LEU A 62 14.09 6.97 5.32
N GLY A 63 15.04 6.20 5.84
CA GLY A 63 15.36 4.85 5.38
C GLY A 63 14.22 3.84 5.57
N ASN A 64 13.19 4.17 6.36
CA ASN A 64 12.06 3.27 6.69
C ASN A 64 10.69 3.89 6.38
N LEU A 65 10.63 4.73 5.35
CA LEU A 65 9.45 5.55 5.06
C LEU A 65 8.25 4.72 4.53
N GLY A 66 8.49 3.65 3.79
CA GLY A 66 7.43 2.80 3.25
C GLY A 66 6.53 2.22 4.36
N PRO A 67 7.08 1.45 5.31
CA PRO A 67 6.37 0.95 6.48
C PRO A 67 5.77 2.07 7.35
N ALA A 68 6.43 3.23 7.42
CA ALA A 68 5.95 4.36 8.18
C ALA A 68 4.64 4.94 7.64
N VAL A 69 4.49 5.02 6.32
CA VAL A 69 3.25 5.49 5.67
C VAL A 69 2.07 4.58 6.03
N GLU A 70 2.26 3.26 5.98
CA GLU A 70 1.18 2.32 6.33
C GLU A 70 0.84 2.42 7.83
N ARG A 71 1.84 2.48 8.71
CA ARG A 71 1.63 2.67 10.15
C ARG A 71 0.93 3.99 10.46
N PHE A 72 1.24 5.06 9.73
CA PHE A 72 0.54 6.34 9.85
C PHE A 72 -0.94 6.19 9.51
N ILE A 73 -1.26 5.54 8.38
CA ILE A 73 -2.63 5.42 7.90
C ILE A 73 -3.45 4.43 8.75
N GLU A 74 -2.87 3.27 9.09
CA GLU A 74 -3.61 2.18 9.73
C GLU A 74 -3.68 2.32 11.26
N GLN A 75 -2.65 2.87 11.89
CA GLN A 75 -2.54 2.92 13.35
C GLN A 75 -2.72 4.31 13.93
N HIS A 76 -2.10 5.34 13.29
CA HIS A 76 -2.17 6.69 13.81
C HIS A 76 -3.48 7.40 13.47
N LEU A 77 -3.95 7.37 12.23
CA LEU A 77 -5.16 8.12 11.83
C LEU A 77 -6.41 7.80 12.64
N PRO A 78 -6.74 6.52 12.93
CA PRO A 78 -7.91 6.20 13.74
C PRO A 78 -7.86 6.78 15.17
N ARG A 79 -6.65 6.98 15.70
CA ARG A 79 -6.39 7.47 17.07
C ARG A 79 -5.71 8.84 17.08
N CYS A 80 -5.81 9.58 15.97
CA CYS A 80 -5.09 10.84 15.80
C CYS A 80 -5.57 11.91 16.78
N ASN A 81 -4.65 12.45 17.58
CA ASN A 81 -4.82 13.58 18.48
C ASN A 81 -3.91 14.77 18.12
N CYS A 82 -3.44 14.86 16.88
CA CYS A 82 -2.63 15.98 16.43
C CYS A 82 -3.41 17.29 16.49
N PRO A 83 -2.71 18.44 16.73
CA PRO A 83 -3.36 19.75 16.78
C PRO A 83 -4.19 20.06 15.54
N HIS A 84 -5.45 20.45 15.74
CA HIS A 84 -6.36 20.80 14.65
C HIS A 84 -5.98 22.12 13.94
N PRO A 85 -6.39 22.28 12.67
CA PRO A 85 -7.07 21.31 11.80
C PRO A 85 -6.06 20.38 11.08
N VAL A 86 -6.28 19.06 11.13
CA VAL A 86 -5.51 18.07 10.38
C VAL A 86 -6.40 17.28 9.44
N LEU A 87 -5.84 16.88 8.31
CA LEU A 87 -6.50 16.01 7.35
C LEU A 87 -6.52 14.57 7.90
N ARG A 88 -7.69 13.92 7.92
CA ARG A 88 -7.86 12.57 8.46
C ARG A 88 -8.39 11.56 7.43
N GLY A 89 -8.84 12.02 6.27
CA GLY A 89 -9.36 11.14 5.22
C GLY A 89 -8.29 10.20 4.67
N PRO A 90 -8.38 8.87 4.89
CA PRO A 90 -7.31 7.93 4.54
C PRO A 90 -7.05 7.87 3.03
N LEU A 91 -8.09 8.00 2.19
CA LEU A 91 -7.94 8.00 0.73
C LEU A 91 -7.14 9.20 0.24
N LEU A 92 -7.46 10.38 0.76
CA LEU A 92 -6.76 11.61 0.38
C LEU A 92 -5.31 11.60 0.86
N LEU A 93 -5.08 11.10 2.08
CA LEU A 93 -3.74 10.95 2.63
C LEU A 93 -2.91 9.90 1.86
N ARG A 94 -3.52 8.78 1.45
CA ARG A 94 -2.83 7.82 0.57
C ARG A 94 -2.43 8.46 -0.75
N ALA A 95 -3.31 9.24 -1.38
CA ALA A 95 -3.00 9.96 -2.61
C ALA A 95 -1.83 10.94 -2.41
N ALA A 96 -1.89 11.79 -1.38
CA ALA A 96 -0.82 12.73 -1.03
C ALA A 96 0.53 12.01 -0.79
N LEU A 97 0.53 10.93 -0.01
CA LEU A 97 1.76 10.19 0.32
C LEU A 97 2.29 9.36 -0.85
N ASN A 98 1.44 8.98 -1.82
CA ASN A 98 1.91 8.36 -3.07
C ASN A 98 2.71 9.36 -3.94
N HIS A 99 2.32 10.65 -3.96
CA HIS A 99 3.14 11.68 -4.60
C HIS A 99 4.49 11.87 -3.89
N LEU A 100 4.51 11.84 -2.56
CA LEU A 100 5.75 11.86 -1.79
C LEU A 100 6.65 10.66 -2.15
N LYS A 101 6.09 9.44 -2.18
CA LYS A 101 6.84 8.24 -2.58
C LYS A 101 7.48 8.41 -3.96
N ALA A 102 6.76 8.97 -4.92
CA ALA A 102 7.29 9.20 -6.26
C ALA A 102 8.45 10.20 -6.25
N VAL A 103 8.32 11.33 -5.54
CA VAL A 103 9.41 12.31 -5.38
C VAL A 103 10.66 11.67 -4.76
N LEU A 104 10.48 10.84 -3.74
CA LEU A 104 11.61 10.18 -3.08
C LEU A 104 12.32 9.18 -3.99
N VAL A 105 11.58 8.47 -4.85
CA VAL A 105 12.18 7.60 -5.89
C VAL A 105 13.01 8.42 -6.86
N GLU A 106 12.50 9.55 -7.34
CA GLU A 106 13.18 10.47 -8.25
C GLU A 106 14.47 11.06 -7.62
N HIS A 107 14.50 11.18 -6.29
CA HIS A 107 15.68 11.63 -5.53
C HIS A 107 16.57 10.49 -5.03
N GLY A 108 16.48 9.30 -5.63
CA GLY A 108 17.36 8.16 -5.31
C GLY A 108 17.02 7.41 -4.03
N MET A 109 15.90 7.73 -3.38
CA MET A 109 15.49 7.08 -2.13
C MET A 109 14.54 5.89 -2.34
N GLY A 110 14.59 5.24 -3.50
CA GLY A 110 13.72 4.10 -3.81
C GLY A 110 13.88 2.92 -2.85
N SER A 111 15.08 2.69 -2.30
CA SER A 111 15.34 1.68 -1.28
C SER A 111 14.62 1.95 0.05
N ALA A 112 14.49 3.22 0.43
CA ALA A 112 13.79 3.63 1.65
C ALA A 112 12.26 3.34 1.60
N LEU A 113 11.72 3.14 0.41
CA LEU A 113 10.32 2.84 0.19
C LEU A 113 10.03 1.34 0.12
N ARG A 114 11.08 0.52 -0.02
CA ARG A 114 10.92 -0.93 0.04
C ARG A 114 10.54 -1.34 1.47
N ARG A 115 9.48 -2.06 1.58
CA ARG A 115 9.30 -2.91 2.74
C ARG A 115 10.36 -4.00 2.63
N VAL A 116 11.22 -4.10 3.64
CA VAL A 116 12.20 -5.17 3.73
C VAL A 116 11.59 -6.24 4.64
N GLY A 117 10.89 -7.17 4.05
CA GLY A 117 10.31 -8.29 4.77
C GLY A 117 10.05 -9.48 3.84
N PRO A 118 10.07 -10.71 4.37
CA PRO A 118 9.89 -11.91 3.56
C PRO A 118 8.58 -11.90 2.75
N ILE A 119 7.51 -11.32 3.29
CA ILE A 119 6.22 -11.18 2.56
C ILE A 119 6.37 -10.22 1.37
N ASP A 120 7.10 -9.12 1.51
CA ASP A 120 7.24 -8.14 0.41
C ASP A 120 8.14 -8.67 -0.71
N ASP A 121 9.18 -9.41 -0.37
CA ASP A 121 10.04 -10.10 -1.34
C ASP A 121 9.25 -11.17 -2.09
N GLU A 122 8.43 -11.94 -1.38
CA GLU A 122 7.53 -12.92 -1.97
C GLU A 122 6.53 -12.28 -2.92
N LEU A 123 5.89 -11.19 -2.51
CA LEU A 123 4.94 -10.45 -3.34
C LEU A 123 5.61 -9.81 -4.56
N HIS A 124 6.87 -9.43 -4.46
CA HIS A 124 7.64 -8.91 -5.59
C HIS A 124 7.92 -10.02 -6.63
N ARG A 125 8.35 -11.21 -6.18
CA ARG A 125 8.56 -12.38 -7.06
C ARG A 125 7.25 -12.82 -7.71
N PHE A 126 6.16 -12.85 -6.93
CA PHE A 126 4.82 -13.16 -7.44
C PHE A 126 4.35 -12.15 -8.50
N ASP A 127 4.57 -10.82 -8.29
CA ASP A 127 4.23 -9.80 -9.28
C ASP A 127 5.01 -9.97 -10.59
N LYS A 128 6.30 -10.29 -10.47
CA LYS A 128 7.14 -10.60 -11.62
C LYS A 128 6.60 -11.81 -12.41
N TYR A 129 6.25 -12.89 -11.72
CA TYR A 129 5.63 -14.06 -12.32
C TYR A 129 4.31 -13.71 -13.04
N LEU A 130 3.42 -12.95 -12.40
CA LEU A 130 2.15 -12.52 -13.01
C LEU A 130 2.34 -11.65 -14.26
N ARG A 131 3.40 -10.88 -14.31
CA ARG A 131 3.74 -10.03 -15.46
C ARG A 131 4.38 -10.85 -16.57
N ASP A 132 5.41 -11.62 -16.25
CA ASP A 132 6.31 -12.22 -17.23
C ASP A 132 5.76 -13.55 -17.78
N ALA A 133 5.15 -14.39 -16.93
CA ALA A 133 4.57 -15.66 -17.33
C ALA A 133 3.10 -15.57 -17.76
N ASN A 134 2.32 -14.63 -17.22
CA ASN A 134 0.88 -14.53 -17.48
C ASN A 134 0.46 -13.27 -18.23
N GLY A 135 1.35 -12.32 -18.49
CA GLY A 135 1.07 -11.09 -19.25
C GLY A 135 -0.03 -10.21 -18.65
N LEU A 136 -0.28 -10.27 -17.33
CA LEU A 136 -1.43 -9.61 -16.73
C LEU A 136 -1.24 -8.10 -16.64
N ALA A 137 -2.33 -7.35 -16.90
CA ALA A 137 -2.39 -5.91 -16.74
C ALA A 137 -2.11 -5.50 -15.28
N ASN A 138 -1.51 -4.31 -15.09
CA ASN A 138 -1.07 -3.82 -13.78
C ASN A 138 -2.19 -3.82 -12.73
N ILE A 139 -3.40 -3.38 -13.08
CA ILE A 139 -4.53 -3.34 -12.15
C ILE A 139 -4.91 -4.74 -11.64
N THR A 140 -4.88 -5.74 -12.51
CA THR A 140 -5.15 -7.14 -12.16
C THR A 140 -4.06 -7.70 -11.24
N ARG A 141 -2.78 -7.41 -11.55
CA ARG A 141 -1.65 -7.81 -10.71
C ARG A 141 -1.75 -7.19 -9.32
N GLN A 142 -2.01 -5.89 -9.23
CA GLN A 142 -2.17 -5.18 -7.94
C GLN A 142 -3.28 -5.80 -7.10
N ARG A 143 -4.43 -6.11 -7.71
CA ARG A 143 -5.56 -6.75 -7.01
C ARG A 143 -5.17 -8.13 -6.48
N ARG A 144 -4.53 -8.98 -7.30
CA ARG A 144 -4.07 -10.32 -6.86
C ARG A 144 -3.03 -10.21 -5.76
N ARG A 145 -2.05 -9.32 -5.89
CA ARG A 145 -1.04 -9.07 -4.85
C ARG A 145 -1.66 -8.64 -3.52
N SER A 146 -2.65 -7.75 -3.54
CA SER A 146 -3.34 -7.30 -2.32
C SER A 146 -4.01 -8.45 -1.58
N ILE A 147 -4.67 -9.36 -2.31
CA ILE A 147 -5.33 -10.54 -1.73
C ILE A 147 -4.30 -11.51 -1.15
N VAL A 148 -3.24 -11.82 -1.90
CA VAL A 148 -2.16 -12.71 -1.44
C VAL A 148 -1.42 -12.09 -0.24
N ALA A 149 -1.21 -10.78 -0.22
CA ALA A 149 -0.65 -10.09 0.93
C ALA A 149 -1.52 -10.23 2.19
N ALA A 150 -2.85 -10.17 2.05
CA ALA A 150 -3.77 -10.41 3.16
C ALA A 150 -3.65 -11.85 3.68
N PHE A 151 -3.61 -12.84 2.78
CA PHE A 151 -3.40 -14.25 3.15
C PHE A 151 -2.08 -14.45 3.90
N LEU A 152 -0.96 -13.99 3.34
CA LEU A 152 0.38 -14.16 3.93
C LEU A 152 0.56 -13.50 5.30
N ARG A 153 -0.22 -12.44 5.60
CA ARG A 153 -0.21 -11.83 6.95
C ARG A 153 -0.94 -12.66 8.00
N THR A 154 -1.83 -13.56 7.59
CA THR A 154 -2.56 -14.47 8.50
C THR A 154 -1.89 -15.85 8.59
N ALA A 155 -1.08 -16.22 7.61
CA ALA A 155 -0.34 -17.46 7.57
C ALA A 155 0.84 -17.45 8.55
N SER A 156 1.14 -18.60 9.14
CA SER A 156 2.26 -18.79 10.08
C SER A 156 3.61 -18.91 9.35
N SER A 157 3.61 -19.22 8.05
CA SER A 157 4.80 -19.38 7.22
C SER A 157 4.55 -18.96 5.77
N MET A 158 5.64 -18.80 4.98
CA MET A 158 5.55 -18.52 3.54
C MET A 158 5.06 -19.72 2.72
N ALA A 159 5.21 -20.94 3.23
CA ALA A 159 4.68 -22.13 2.58
C ALA A 159 3.18 -22.28 2.94
N PRO A 160 2.27 -22.22 1.95
CA PRO A 160 0.83 -22.32 2.21
C PRO A 160 0.46 -23.66 2.84
N ARG A 161 -0.31 -23.62 3.92
CA ARG A 161 -0.85 -24.81 4.60
C ARG A 161 -2.33 -24.96 4.28
N ALA A 162 -2.79 -26.23 4.25
CA ALA A 162 -4.17 -26.57 3.89
C ALA A 162 -5.21 -25.96 4.85
N ASP A 163 -4.93 -26.01 6.16
CA ASP A 163 -5.76 -25.47 7.22
C ASP A 163 -5.89 -23.94 7.15
N GLU A 164 -4.76 -23.24 7.01
CA GLU A 164 -4.69 -21.78 6.88
C GLU A 164 -5.40 -21.29 5.61
N LEU A 165 -5.18 -22.00 4.49
CA LEU A 165 -5.81 -21.67 3.20
C LEU A 165 -7.34 -21.81 3.27
N ARG A 166 -7.85 -22.92 3.87
CA ARG A 166 -9.30 -23.13 4.07
C ARG A 166 -9.91 -22.07 4.98
N ALA A 167 -9.25 -21.77 6.09
CA ALA A 167 -9.72 -20.74 7.04
C ALA A 167 -9.81 -19.37 6.39
N PHE A 168 -8.77 -18.97 5.63
CA PHE A 168 -8.76 -17.69 4.93
C PHE A 168 -9.84 -17.63 3.84
N VAL A 169 -9.97 -18.66 3.01
CA VAL A 169 -11.00 -18.72 1.96
C VAL A 169 -12.41 -18.65 2.57
N ALA A 170 -12.70 -19.43 3.61
CA ALA A 170 -13.99 -19.41 4.27
C ALA A 170 -14.32 -18.03 4.87
N HIS A 171 -13.34 -17.40 5.53
CA HIS A 171 -13.48 -16.05 6.08
C HIS A 171 -13.78 -15.01 5.01
N GLU A 172 -13.03 -15.00 3.91
CA GLU A 172 -13.23 -14.03 2.84
C GLU A 172 -14.54 -14.23 2.09
N ILE A 173 -14.93 -15.49 1.81
CA ILE A 173 -16.21 -15.81 1.12
C ILE A 173 -17.41 -15.37 1.99
N SER A 174 -17.37 -15.53 3.31
CA SER A 174 -18.47 -15.11 4.19
C SER A 174 -18.70 -13.59 4.23
N ARG A 175 -17.69 -12.79 3.87
CA ARG A 175 -17.72 -11.32 3.93
C ARG A 175 -17.92 -10.64 2.60
N LEU A 176 -17.64 -11.33 1.50
CA LEU A 176 -17.59 -10.74 0.16
C LEU A 176 -18.79 -11.19 -0.68
N SER A 177 -19.12 -10.38 -1.67
CA SER A 177 -20.04 -10.80 -2.72
C SER A 177 -19.46 -12.00 -3.50
N PRO A 178 -20.29 -12.78 -4.23
CA PRO A 178 -19.82 -13.90 -5.05
C PRO A 178 -18.69 -13.50 -6.02
N VAL A 179 -18.76 -12.30 -6.61
CA VAL A 179 -17.72 -11.74 -7.49
C VAL A 179 -16.40 -11.49 -6.70
N GLY A 180 -16.53 -10.99 -5.48
CA GLY A 180 -15.38 -10.80 -4.58
C GLY A 180 -14.74 -12.12 -4.19
N GLY A 181 -15.54 -13.11 -3.81
CA GLY A 181 -15.07 -14.46 -3.48
C GLY A 181 -14.38 -15.15 -4.68
N ALA A 182 -14.93 -15.01 -5.88
CA ALA A 182 -14.30 -15.53 -7.11
C ALA A 182 -12.93 -14.85 -7.38
N ALA A 183 -12.80 -13.56 -7.09
CA ALA A 183 -11.51 -12.87 -7.20
C ALA A 183 -10.48 -13.37 -6.19
N VAL A 184 -10.90 -13.67 -4.94
CA VAL A 184 -10.05 -14.29 -3.91
C VAL A 184 -9.57 -15.66 -4.38
N ALA A 185 -10.48 -16.52 -4.82
CA ALA A 185 -10.14 -17.85 -5.33
C ALA A 185 -9.15 -17.77 -6.50
N THR A 186 -9.38 -16.87 -7.44
CA THR A 186 -8.49 -16.67 -8.60
C THR A 186 -7.09 -16.21 -8.18
N ALA A 187 -6.99 -15.29 -7.23
CA ALA A 187 -5.72 -14.78 -6.73
C ALA A 187 -4.91 -15.88 -6.02
N LEU A 188 -5.56 -16.63 -5.12
CA LEU A 188 -4.92 -17.73 -4.38
C LEU A 188 -4.48 -18.89 -5.31
N ARG A 189 -5.31 -19.28 -6.28
CA ARG A 189 -4.89 -20.28 -7.29
C ARG A 189 -3.69 -19.79 -8.11
N SER A 190 -3.65 -18.50 -8.46
CA SER A 190 -2.48 -17.94 -9.15
C SER A 190 -1.24 -17.96 -8.26
N TYR A 191 -1.39 -17.72 -6.97
CA TYR A 191 -0.29 -17.79 -6.01
C TYR A 191 0.21 -19.24 -5.82
N LEU A 192 -0.67 -20.21 -5.67
CA LEU A 192 -0.28 -21.63 -5.59
C LEU A 192 0.46 -22.09 -6.85
N ARG A 193 0.01 -21.68 -8.05
CA ARG A 193 0.74 -21.98 -9.30
C ARG A 193 2.11 -21.31 -9.35
N PHE A 194 2.23 -20.09 -8.84
CA PHE A 194 3.53 -19.44 -8.70
C PHE A 194 4.44 -20.21 -7.74
N ARG A 195 3.93 -20.66 -6.59
CA ARG A 195 4.73 -21.48 -5.65
C ARG A 195 5.16 -22.81 -6.28
N ALA A 196 4.26 -23.48 -7.02
CA ALA A 196 4.60 -24.69 -7.77
C ALA A 196 5.69 -24.40 -8.84
N PHE A 197 5.61 -23.26 -9.53
CA PHE A 197 6.63 -22.82 -10.48
C PHE A 197 8.00 -22.56 -9.79
N GLU A 198 8.00 -22.09 -8.56
CA GLU A 198 9.20 -21.91 -7.73
C GLU A 198 9.75 -23.24 -7.15
N GLY A 199 9.04 -24.36 -7.37
CA GLY A 199 9.47 -25.70 -6.96
C GLY A 199 8.80 -26.25 -5.71
N ASP A 200 7.78 -25.59 -5.16
CA ASP A 200 7.04 -26.12 -4.01
C ASP A 200 6.01 -27.17 -4.44
N HIS A 201 5.83 -28.19 -3.62
CA HIS A 201 4.79 -29.21 -3.82
C HIS A 201 3.43 -28.77 -3.25
N VAL A 202 2.80 -27.80 -3.90
CA VAL A 202 1.53 -27.16 -3.43
C VAL A 202 0.33 -27.44 -4.35
N GLU A 203 0.48 -28.24 -5.40
CA GLU A 203 -0.59 -28.54 -6.36
C GLU A 203 -1.80 -29.21 -5.70
N HIS A 204 -1.57 -30.03 -4.68
CA HIS A 204 -2.60 -30.69 -3.90
C HIS A 204 -3.50 -29.69 -3.11
N LEU A 205 -3.08 -28.43 -2.97
CA LEU A 205 -3.86 -27.36 -2.33
C LEU A 205 -4.82 -26.66 -3.30
N LEU A 206 -4.63 -26.76 -4.61
CA LEU A 206 -5.49 -26.10 -5.59
C LEU A 206 -6.98 -26.43 -5.47
N PRO A 207 -7.39 -27.71 -5.22
CA PRO A 207 -8.80 -28.04 -5.01
C PRO A 207 -9.43 -27.44 -3.77
N LEU A 208 -8.62 -27.05 -2.77
CA LEU A 208 -9.11 -26.45 -1.53
C LEU A 208 -9.57 -24.98 -1.71
N VAL A 209 -9.12 -24.33 -2.78
CA VAL A 209 -9.53 -22.97 -3.12
C VAL A 209 -10.85 -23.02 -3.89
N VAL A 210 -11.95 -23.12 -3.17
CA VAL A 210 -13.30 -23.16 -3.76
C VAL A 210 -13.70 -21.78 -4.26
N SER A 211 -14.33 -21.72 -5.44
CA SER A 211 -14.98 -20.50 -5.95
C SER A 211 -16.47 -20.56 -5.65
N PRO A 212 -17.11 -19.48 -5.17
CA PRO A 212 -18.56 -19.45 -5.03
C PRO A 212 -19.22 -19.77 -6.37
N ALA A 213 -20.21 -20.66 -6.35
CA ALA A 213 -20.99 -20.97 -7.55
C ALA A 213 -21.84 -19.74 -7.94
N HIS A 214 -21.70 -19.27 -9.16
CA HIS A 214 -22.59 -18.28 -9.74
C HIS A 214 -23.85 -19.00 -10.29
N TRP A 215 -24.88 -19.08 -9.48
CA TRP A 215 -26.20 -19.39 -10.00
C TRP A 215 -26.76 -18.10 -10.63
N ARG A 216 -26.84 -18.06 -11.94
CA ARG A 216 -27.72 -17.10 -12.61
C ARG A 216 -29.15 -17.68 -12.51
N LEU A 217 -29.97 -17.08 -11.67
CA LEU A 217 -31.40 -17.21 -11.76
C LEU A 217 -31.93 -16.37 -12.91
#